data_88da1021eb554e0d5a05ad26300b2eec
#
_entry.id   88da1021eb554e0d5a05ad26300b2eec
#
_cell.length_a   1.000
_cell.length_b   1.000
_cell.length_c   1.000
_cell.angle_alpha   90.00
_cell.angle_beta   90.00
_cell.angle_gamma   90.00
#
_symmetry.space_group_name_H-M   'P 1'
#
loop_
_entity.id
_entity.type
_entity.pdbx_description
1 polymer ?
#
loop_
_entity_poly.entity_id
_entity_poly.type
_entity_poly.pdbx_seq_one_letter_code
_entity_poly.pdbx_strand_id
1 'polypeptide(L)'
;LPDYQVRANQIPVSRHKLFLGKGFRWTQQHTQRLRDTLKPEVQRYVQPGALYQWARQKEVAWESIPVLSLLAKALRSRSRWNPLAPLPAVGGKPALHAVEPHEQPVWMDLGERVGHTLVLGTTRVGKTRLAELLITQDIRRGDVVIVFDPKGDADLLRRIYAEAKRAGRLEDFYLFHLGFPELSARY
;
A
#
# COMPACT_ATOMS: atom_id res chain seq x y z
N LEU A 1 -4.16 13.27 6.16
CA LEU A 1 -3.41 12.35 5.29
C LEU A 1 -4.37 11.74 4.28
N PRO A 2 -4.01 11.69 2.99
CA PRO A 2 -4.83 11.06 1.97
C PRO A 2 -4.92 9.54 2.18
N ASP A 3 -6.03 8.94 1.75
CA ASP A 3 -6.19 7.48 1.77
C ASP A 3 -5.59 6.91 0.49
N TYR A 4 -4.45 6.23 0.63
CA TYR A 4 -3.69 5.64 -0.49
C TYR A 4 -4.12 4.22 -0.86
N GLN A 5 -5.28 3.76 -0.40
CA GLN A 5 -5.75 2.43 -0.74
C GLN A 5 -6.31 2.41 -2.17
N VAL A 6 -5.59 1.77 -3.07
CA VAL A 6 -6.08 1.47 -4.41
C VAL A 6 -6.70 0.07 -4.38
N ARG A 7 -8.00 -0.02 -4.67
CA ARG A 7 -8.67 -1.33 -4.78
C ARG A 7 -8.16 -2.05 -6.03
N ALA A 8 -8.11 -3.38 -5.95
CA ALA A 8 -7.61 -4.21 -7.05
C ALA A 8 -8.28 -3.92 -8.41
N ASN A 9 -9.60 -3.68 -8.40
CA ASN A 9 -10.36 -3.35 -9.60
C ASN A 9 -10.12 -1.93 -10.14
N GLN A 10 -9.51 -1.06 -9.35
CA GLN A 10 -9.20 0.33 -9.70
C GLN A 10 -7.76 0.52 -10.20
N ILE A 11 -6.96 -0.55 -10.22
CA ILE A 11 -5.60 -0.48 -10.76
C ILE A 11 -5.71 -0.26 -12.27
N PRO A 12 -5.24 0.89 -12.79
CA PRO A 12 -5.28 1.15 -14.22
C PRO A 12 -4.25 0.29 -14.95
N VAL A 13 -4.58 -0.14 -16.16
CA VAL A 13 -3.67 -0.90 -17.03
C VAL A 13 -3.47 -0.13 -18.32
N SER A 14 -2.22 0.07 -18.71
CA SER A 14 -1.83 0.73 -19.95
C SER A 14 -0.92 -0.18 -20.78
N ARG A 15 -1.01 -0.08 -22.10
CA ARG A 15 -0.12 -0.81 -23.01
C ARG A 15 1.29 -0.24 -23.08
N HIS A 16 1.48 1.01 -22.70
CA HIS A 16 2.75 1.74 -22.87
C HIS A 16 3.36 2.19 -21.55
N LYS A 17 2.56 2.27 -20.49
CA LYS A 17 2.97 2.81 -19.19
C LYS A 17 2.63 1.89 -18.05
N LEU A 18 3.42 1.94 -17.01
CA LEU A 18 3.24 1.22 -15.76
C LEU A 18 2.83 2.20 -14.66
N PHE A 19 1.70 1.95 -14.03
CA PHE A 19 1.23 2.75 -12.91
C PHE A 19 2.02 2.40 -11.64
N LEU A 20 2.65 3.38 -11.03
CA LEU A 20 3.45 3.21 -9.82
C LEU A 20 2.69 3.55 -8.53
N GLY A 21 1.55 4.20 -8.65
CA GLY A 21 0.78 4.69 -7.51
C GLY A 21 0.43 6.16 -7.66
N LYS A 22 0.07 6.77 -6.52
CA LYS A 22 -0.11 8.22 -6.43
C LYS A 22 1.12 8.84 -5.79
N GLY A 23 1.47 10.03 -6.24
CA GLY A 23 2.62 10.75 -5.74
C GLY A 23 2.72 12.15 -6.33
N PHE A 24 3.86 12.77 -6.13
CA PHE A 24 4.13 14.11 -6.64
C PHE A 24 5.63 14.26 -6.95
N ARG A 25 5.94 15.20 -7.80
CA ARG A 25 7.33 15.56 -8.07
C ARG A 25 7.88 16.37 -6.90
N TRP A 26 8.92 15.87 -6.25
CA TRP A 26 9.58 16.58 -5.17
C TRP A 26 10.26 17.85 -5.66
N THR A 27 9.99 18.98 -5.02
CA THR A 27 10.58 20.28 -5.31
C THR A 27 11.18 20.88 -4.05
N GLN A 28 11.89 22.01 -4.19
CA GLN A 28 12.45 22.74 -3.06
C GLN A 28 11.39 23.18 -2.04
N GLN A 29 10.19 23.52 -2.50
CA GLN A 29 9.06 23.87 -1.61
C GLN A 29 8.68 22.71 -0.68
N HIS A 30 8.69 21.47 -1.15
CA HIS A 30 8.41 20.28 -0.32
C HIS A 30 9.51 20.08 0.73
N THR A 31 10.76 20.31 0.37
CA THR A 31 11.89 20.29 1.33
C THR A 31 11.71 21.35 2.41
N GLN A 32 11.29 22.55 2.04
CA GLN A 32 11.03 23.61 3.01
C GLN A 32 9.86 23.28 3.93
N ARG A 33 8.72 22.82 3.38
CA ARG A 33 7.55 22.38 4.16
C ARG A 33 7.95 21.27 5.14
N LEU A 34 8.73 20.28 4.71
CA LEU A 34 9.21 19.22 5.59
C LEU A 34 10.06 19.77 6.74
N ARG A 35 11.00 20.68 6.45
CA ARG A 35 11.81 21.32 7.47
C ARG A 35 10.95 22.11 8.47
N ASP A 36 9.95 22.84 7.97
CA ASP A 36 9.05 23.61 8.83
C ASP A 36 8.22 22.68 9.73
N THR A 37 7.76 21.54 9.25
CA THR A 37 7.04 20.57 10.11
C THR A 37 7.92 19.94 11.20
N LEU A 38 9.24 19.94 11.02
CA LEU A 38 10.18 19.38 12.01
C LEU A 38 10.60 20.39 13.09
N LYS A 39 10.22 21.67 12.95
CA LYS A 39 10.52 22.69 13.96
C LYS A 39 9.79 22.39 15.27
N PRO A 40 10.46 22.55 16.43
CA PRO A 40 9.85 22.28 17.74
C PRO A 40 8.55 23.06 18.00
N GLU A 41 8.48 24.29 17.49
CA GLU A 41 7.32 25.18 17.62
C GLU A 41 6.08 24.64 16.91
N VAL A 42 6.29 23.90 15.82
CA VAL A 42 5.22 23.32 14.98
C VAL A 42 4.82 21.92 15.44
N GLN A 43 5.70 21.22 16.16
CA GLN A 43 5.47 19.85 16.63
C GLN A 43 4.14 19.68 17.40
N ARG A 44 3.75 20.67 18.19
CA ARG A 44 2.48 20.67 18.92
C ARG A 44 1.24 20.64 18.02
N TYR A 45 1.35 21.15 16.78
CA TYR A 45 0.25 21.12 15.78
C TYR A 45 0.25 19.86 14.93
N VAL A 46 1.40 19.21 14.83
CA VAL A 46 1.55 17.94 14.06
C VAL A 46 1.09 16.75 14.90
N GLN A 47 1.20 16.85 16.23
CA GLN A 47 0.76 15.79 17.12
C GLN A 47 -0.76 15.71 17.19
N PRO A 48 -1.34 14.50 17.18
CA PRO A 48 -2.76 14.31 17.37
C PRO A 48 -3.22 14.91 18.70
N GLY A 49 -4.34 15.65 18.69
CA GLY A 49 -4.90 16.25 19.88
C GLY A 49 -5.24 15.24 20.99
N ALA A 50 -5.33 15.72 22.24
CA ALA A 50 -5.58 14.87 23.40
C ALA A 50 -6.85 14.03 23.29
N LEU A 51 -7.93 14.58 22.72
CA LEU A 51 -9.18 13.85 22.45
C LEU A 51 -8.99 12.68 21.49
N TYR A 52 -8.19 12.86 20.45
CA TYR A 52 -7.88 11.78 19.52
C TYR A 52 -7.07 10.67 20.19
N GLN A 53 -6.05 11.03 20.96
CA GLN A 53 -5.22 10.08 21.71
C GLN A 53 -6.06 9.30 22.71
N TRP A 54 -6.95 9.98 23.46
CA TRP A 54 -7.90 9.36 24.36
C TRP A 54 -8.82 8.37 23.62
N ALA A 55 -9.36 8.76 22.47
CA ALA A 55 -10.22 7.89 21.67
C ALA A 55 -9.48 6.62 21.22
N ARG A 56 -8.21 6.72 20.80
CA ARG A 56 -7.39 5.54 20.41
C ARG A 56 -7.10 4.64 21.61
N GLN A 57 -6.83 5.19 22.77
CA GLN A 57 -6.62 4.41 24.00
C GLN A 57 -7.91 3.68 24.41
N LYS A 58 -9.06 4.37 24.37
CA LYS A 58 -10.35 3.75 24.71
C LYS A 58 -10.79 2.70 23.69
N GLU A 59 -10.51 2.91 22.41
CA GLU A 59 -10.77 1.92 21.37
C GLU A 59 -10.10 0.57 21.70
N VAL A 60 -8.81 0.60 22.03
CA VAL A 60 -8.05 -0.59 22.37
C VAL A 60 -8.58 -1.24 23.66
N ALA A 61 -8.86 -0.44 24.70
CA ALA A 61 -9.37 -0.92 25.98
C ALA A 61 -10.77 -1.53 25.87
N TRP A 62 -11.65 -0.96 25.04
CA TRP A 62 -13.03 -1.40 24.89
C TRP A 62 -13.20 -2.56 23.92
N GLU A 63 -12.22 -2.83 23.07
CA GLU A 63 -12.26 -3.96 22.14
C GLU A 63 -12.34 -5.31 22.87
N SER A 64 -11.72 -5.40 24.05
CA SER A 64 -11.74 -6.60 24.90
C SER A 64 -13.04 -6.80 25.70
N ILE A 65 -13.93 -5.80 25.74
CA ILE A 65 -15.16 -5.83 26.54
C ILE A 65 -16.37 -5.99 25.61
N PRO A 66 -17.13 -7.11 25.66
CA PRO A 66 -18.20 -7.40 24.70
C PRO A 66 -19.26 -6.28 24.58
N VAL A 67 -19.68 -5.70 25.69
CA VAL A 67 -20.69 -4.64 25.73
C VAL A 67 -20.18 -3.33 25.10
N LEU A 68 -18.88 -3.01 25.26
CA LEU A 68 -18.25 -1.79 24.77
C LEU A 68 -17.67 -1.94 23.36
N SER A 69 -17.65 -3.14 22.81
CA SER A 69 -17.13 -3.41 21.46
C SER A 69 -17.86 -2.63 20.36
N LEU A 70 -19.14 -2.35 20.53
CA LEU A 70 -19.93 -1.52 19.61
C LEU A 70 -19.45 -0.08 19.61
N LEU A 71 -19.11 0.49 20.77
CA LEU A 71 -18.54 1.83 20.89
C LEU A 71 -17.12 1.88 20.29
N ALA A 72 -16.32 0.84 20.51
CA ALA A 72 -15.01 0.72 19.86
C ALA A 72 -15.13 0.69 18.33
N LYS A 73 -16.10 -0.05 17.78
CA LYS A 73 -16.40 -0.06 16.34
C LYS A 73 -16.83 1.32 15.84
N ALA A 74 -17.64 2.04 16.61
CA ALA A 74 -18.07 3.40 16.26
C ALA A 74 -16.86 4.37 16.20
N LEU A 75 -15.94 4.30 17.18
CA LEU A 75 -14.71 5.10 17.19
C LEU A 75 -13.77 4.74 16.01
N ARG A 76 -13.76 3.47 15.58
CA ARG A 76 -12.97 2.99 14.42
C ARG A 76 -13.61 3.31 13.08
N SER A 77 -14.89 3.68 13.06
CA SER A 77 -15.62 3.97 11.83
C SER A 77 -14.96 5.12 11.05
N ARG A 78 -14.66 4.88 9.76
CA ARG A 78 -14.17 5.91 8.83
C ARG A 78 -15.31 6.72 8.20
N SER A 79 -16.42 6.89 8.93
CA SER A 79 -17.51 7.74 8.48
C SER A 79 -17.07 9.20 8.41
N ARG A 80 -17.56 9.93 7.41
CA ARG A 80 -17.39 11.39 7.27
C ARG A 80 -17.85 12.17 8.52
N TRP A 81 -18.75 11.59 9.30
CA TRP A 81 -19.31 12.18 10.51
C TRP A 81 -18.54 11.85 11.79
N ASN A 82 -17.50 11.02 11.69
CA ASN A 82 -16.66 10.67 12.83
C ASN A 82 -15.40 11.54 12.88
N PRO A 83 -15.36 12.60 13.70
CA PRO A 83 -14.19 13.48 13.80
C PRO A 83 -12.99 12.77 14.47
N LEU A 84 -13.24 11.64 15.13
CA LEU A 84 -12.23 10.82 15.81
C LEU A 84 -11.86 9.58 14.98
N ALA A 85 -12.17 9.55 13.70
CA ALA A 85 -11.80 8.43 12.83
C ALA A 85 -10.28 8.20 12.85
N PRO A 86 -9.83 6.94 12.83
CA PRO A 86 -8.39 6.65 12.78
C PRO A 86 -7.77 7.27 11.53
N LEU A 87 -6.60 7.87 11.70
CA LEU A 87 -5.83 8.38 10.58
C LEU A 87 -5.50 7.24 9.62
N PRO A 88 -5.44 7.50 8.31
CA PRO A 88 -5.04 6.50 7.32
C PRO A 88 -3.68 5.90 7.69
N ALA A 89 -3.58 4.57 7.60
CA ALA A 89 -2.31 3.89 7.77
C ALA A 89 -1.43 4.19 6.55
N VAL A 90 -0.36 4.95 6.76
CA VAL A 90 0.65 5.23 5.73
C VAL A 90 1.94 4.53 6.09
N GLY A 91 2.60 3.94 5.10
CA GLY A 91 3.93 3.36 5.28
C GLY A 91 4.99 4.46 5.41
N GLY A 92 6.09 4.17 6.10
CA GLY A 92 7.20 5.11 6.25
C GLY A 92 6.93 6.24 7.24
N LYS A 93 7.44 7.42 6.93
CA LYS A 93 7.32 8.61 7.81
C LYS A 93 6.09 9.44 7.41
N PRO A 94 5.08 9.61 8.27
CA PRO A 94 3.88 10.39 7.97
C PRO A 94 4.17 11.83 7.53
N ALA A 95 5.23 12.44 8.03
CA ALA A 95 5.65 13.79 7.65
C ALA A 95 5.96 13.92 6.15
N LEU A 96 6.48 12.86 5.50
CA LEU A 96 6.76 12.86 4.07
C LEU A 96 5.49 12.87 3.22
N HIS A 97 4.41 12.28 3.74
CA HIS A 97 3.11 12.26 3.05
C HIS A 97 2.30 13.55 3.27
N ALA A 98 2.64 14.33 4.29
CA ALA A 98 1.92 15.55 4.64
C ALA A 98 2.39 16.78 3.84
N VAL A 99 3.53 16.72 3.14
CA VAL A 99 4.09 17.87 2.43
C VAL A 99 3.33 18.25 1.16
N GLU A 100 2.59 17.29 0.56
CA GLU A 100 1.76 17.53 -0.62
C GLU A 100 0.41 16.85 -0.47
N PRO A 101 -0.68 17.64 -0.32
CA PRO A 101 -2.04 17.09 -0.19
C PRO A 101 -2.63 16.62 -1.52
N HIS A 102 -2.11 17.09 -2.66
CA HIS A 102 -2.64 16.83 -3.99
C HIS A 102 -1.73 15.89 -4.77
N GLU A 103 -1.79 14.61 -4.47
CA GLU A 103 -1.06 13.62 -5.23
C GLU A 103 -1.75 13.26 -6.53
N GLN A 104 -0.94 13.02 -7.56
CA GLN A 104 -1.36 12.65 -8.91
C GLN A 104 -0.94 11.22 -9.24
N PRO A 105 -1.59 10.54 -10.19
CA PRO A 105 -1.13 9.26 -10.69
C PRO A 105 0.29 9.38 -11.26
N VAL A 106 1.20 8.53 -10.76
CA VAL A 106 2.59 8.44 -11.23
C VAL A 106 2.71 7.26 -12.18
N TRP A 107 3.30 7.49 -13.32
CA TRP A 107 3.49 6.51 -14.38
C TRP A 107 4.97 6.45 -14.77
N MET A 108 5.43 5.25 -15.12
CA MET A 108 6.73 4.98 -15.72
C MET A 108 6.51 4.44 -17.14
N ASP A 109 7.28 4.85 -18.10
CA ASP A 109 7.23 4.26 -19.44
C ASP A 109 7.79 2.82 -19.42
N LEU A 110 7.13 1.91 -20.14
CA LEU A 110 7.57 0.51 -20.16
C LEU A 110 8.97 0.35 -20.75
N GLY A 111 9.36 1.24 -21.65
CA GLY A 111 10.73 1.27 -22.19
C GLY A 111 11.81 1.51 -21.13
N GLU A 112 11.50 2.29 -20.10
CA GLU A 112 12.43 2.53 -18.98
C GLU A 112 12.65 1.28 -18.12
N ARG A 113 11.66 0.37 -18.09
CA ARG A 113 11.74 -0.88 -17.32
C ARG A 113 12.75 -1.89 -17.90
N VAL A 114 13.05 -1.83 -19.18
CA VAL A 114 14.01 -2.73 -19.86
C VAL A 114 15.40 -2.67 -19.20
N GLY A 115 15.77 -1.54 -18.63
CA GLY A 115 17.03 -1.31 -17.92
C GLY A 115 17.08 -1.86 -16.49
N HIS A 116 16.15 -2.70 -16.08
CA HIS A 116 15.96 -3.19 -14.71
C HIS A 116 15.45 -2.13 -13.72
N THR A 117 14.79 -2.58 -12.67
CA THR A 117 14.28 -1.71 -11.61
C THR A 117 14.72 -2.24 -10.26
N LEU A 118 15.45 -1.44 -9.50
CA LEU A 118 15.87 -1.76 -8.15
C LEU A 118 14.99 -1.03 -7.14
N VAL A 119 14.34 -1.79 -6.24
CA VAL A 119 13.50 -1.23 -5.18
C VAL A 119 14.15 -1.47 -3.81
N LEU A 120 14.65 -0.41 -3.22
CA LEU A 120 15.29 -0.43 -1.92
C LEU A 120 14.36 0.09 -0.82
N GLY A 121 14.48 -0.48 0.36
CA GLY A 121 13.72 -0.05 1.53
C GLY A 121 13.84 -1.02 2.69
N THR A 122 13.61 -0.54 3.90
CA THR A 122 13.55 -1.35 5.13
C THR A 122 12.30 -2.24 5.14
N THR A 123 12.11 -3.04 6.17
CA THR A 123 10.89 -3.84 6.35
C THR A 123 9.67 -2.95 6.53
N ARG A 124 8.50 -3.41 6.06
CA ARG A 124 7.19 -2.73 6.20
C ARG A 124 7.03 -1.37 5.51
N VAL A 125 7.91 -1.01 4.57
CA VAL A 125 7.79 0.24 3.79
C VAL A 125 7.01 0.09 2.49
N GLY A 126 6.42 -1.08 2.23
CA GLY A 126 5.54 -1.29 1.08
C GLY A 126 6.20 -1.88 -0.17
N LYS A 127 7.43 -2.43 -0.10
CA LYS A 127 8.09 -3.06 -1.27
C LYS A 127 7.24 -4.16 -1.91
N THR A 128 6.70 -5.08 -1.10
CA THR A 128 5.82 -6.15 -1.59
C THR A 128 4.55 -5.58 -2.21
N ARG A 129 3.98 -4.52 -1.65
CA ARG A 129 2.79 -3.87 -2.23
C ARG A 129 3.07 -3.22 -3.58
N LEU A 130 4.25 -2.64 -3.75
CA LEU A 130 4.67 -2.16 -5.07
C LEU A 130 4.83 -3.34 -6.04
N ALA A 131 5.50 -4.42 -5.63
CA ALA A 131 5.63 -5.62 -6.46
C ALA A 131 4.25 -6.18 -6.88
N GLU A 132 3.31 -6.33 -5.94
CA GLU A 132 1.93 -6.74 -6.23
C GLU A 132 1.26 -5.84 -7.28
N LEU A 133 1.45 -4.52 -7.16
CA LEU A 133 0.89 -3.53 -8.08
C LEU A 133 1.44 -3.71 -9.49
N LEU A 134 2.75 -3.92 -9.63
CA LEU A 134 3.42 -4.10 -10.92
C LEU A 134 3.02 -5.44 -11.55
N ILE A 135 3.12 -6.54 -10.80
CA ILE A 135 2.75 -7.89 -11.25
C ILE A 135 1.28 -7.95 -11.70
N THR A 136 0.38 -7.32 -10.96
CA THR A 136 -1.04 -7.24 -11.33
C THR A 136 -1.23 -6.63 -12.73
N GLN A 137 -0.52 -5.55 -13.03
CA GLN A 137 -0.62 -4.89 -14.33
C GLN A 137 -0.03 -5.75 -15.45
N ASP A 138 1.10 -6.40 -15.19
CA ASP A 138 1.74 -7.29 -16.17
C ASP A 138 0.83 -8.47 -16.53
N ILE A 139 0.25 -9.14 -15.51
CA ILE A 139 -0.70 -10.25 -15.74
C ILE A 139 -1.89 -9.79 -16.55
N ARG A 140 -2.49 -8.64 -16.23
CA ARG A 140 -3.66 -8.11 -16.93
C ARG A 140 -3.37 -7.64 -18.35
N ARG A 141 -2.13 -7.24 -18.62
CA ARG A 141 -1.66 -6.86 -19.95
C ARG A 141 -1.40 -8.07 -20.84
N GLY A 142 -1.25 -9.25 -20.26
CA GLY A 142 -0.95 -10.50 -20.96
C GLY A 142 0.55 -10.85 -21.00
N ASP A 143 1.37 -10.12 -20.26
CA ASP A 143 2.82 -10.37 -20.23
C ASP A 143 3.16 -11.65 -19.47
N VAL A 144 4.32 -12.21 -19.76
CA VAL A 144 4.91 -13.30 -18.98
C VAL A 144 5.53 -12.71 -17.71
N VAL A 145 5.17 -13.27 -16.56
CA VAL A 145 5.65 -12.84 -15.26
C VAL A 145 6.30 -14.00 -14.54
N ILE A 146 7.56 -13.83 -14.14
CA ILE A 146 8.30 -14.79 -13.33
C ILE A 146 8.60 -14.15 -11.99
N VAL A 147 8.17 -14.78 -10.90
CA VAL A 147 8.36 -14.26 -9.54
C VAL A 147 9.21 -15.24 -8.73
N PHE A 148 10.35 -14.77 -8.25
CA PHE A 148 11.17 -15.47 -7.29
C PHE A 148 10.95 -14.87 -5.91
N ASP A 149 10.31 -15.63 -5.02
CA ASP A 149 10.06 -15.21 -3.64
C ASP A 149 10.78 -16.15 -2.65
N PRO A 150 11.99 -15.80 -2.22
CA PRO A 150 12.76 -16.62 -1.29
C PRO A 150 12.17 -16.64 0.13
N LYS A 151 11.21 -15.73 0.43
CA LYS A 151 10.55 -15.66 1.74
C LYS A 151 9.31 -16.53 1.84
N GLY A 152 8.73 -16.90 0.69
CA GLY A 152 7.47 -17.66 0.65
C GLY A 152 6.29 -16.86 1.17
N ASP A 153 6.11 -15.60 0.73
CA ASP A 153 5.00 -14.73 1.13
C ASP A 153 3.68 -15.28 0.56
N ALA A 154 2.91 -15.96 1.41
CA ALA A 154 1.64 -16.57 1.03
C ALA A 154 0.63 -15.54 0.51
N ASP A 155 0.67 -14.29 0.96
CA ASP A 155 -0.25 -13.24 0.51
C ASP A 155 0.10 -12.77 -0.89
N LEU A 156 1.40 -12.67 -1.20
CA LEU A 156 1.87 -12.39 -2.56
C LEU A 156 1.44 -13.50 -3.52
N LEU A 157 1.65 -14.77 -3.16
CA LEU A 157 1.24 -15.92 -3.97
C LEU A 157 -0.27 -15.92 -4.23
N ARG A 158 -1.08 -15.77 -3.17
CA ARG A 158 -2.56 -15.69 -3.30
C ARG A 158 -3.00 -14.56 -4.21
N ARG A 159 -2.29 -13.43 -4.13
CA ARG A 159 -2.58 -12.27 -4.98
C ARG A 159 -2.31 -12.57 -6.44
N ILE A 160 -1.15 -13.13 -6.77
CA ILE A 160 -0.78 -13.50 -8.14
C ILE A 160 -1.78 -14.51 -8.70
N TYR A 161 -2.11 -15.56 -7.95
CA TYR A 161 -3.11 -16.54 -8.34
C TYR A 161 -4.49 -15.92 -8.64
N ALA A 162 -4.95 -15.03 -7.74
CA ALA A 162 -6.23 -14.36 -7.91
C ALA A 162 -6.26 -13.46 -9.14
N GLU A 163 -5.16 -12.79 -9.46
CA GLU A 163 -5.08 -11.95 -10.66
C GLU A 163 -4.97 -12.79 -11.95
N ALA A 164 -4.23 -13.89 -11.93
CA ALA A 164 -4.20 -14.85 -13.06
C ALA A 164 -5.60 -15.39 -13.34
N LYS A 165 -6.35 -15.78 -12.29
CA LYS A 165 -7.74 -16.22 -12.41
C LYS A 165 -8.64 -15.15 -13.01
N ARG A 166 -8.54 -13.90 -12.54
CA ARG A 166 -9.34 -12.77 -13.08
C ARG A 166 -9.02 -12.46 -14.53
N ALA A 167 -7.78 -12.62 -14.93
CA ALA A 167 -7.33 -12.42 -16.30
C ALA A 167 -7.68 -13.58 -17.23
N GLY A 168 -8.32 -14.67 -16.73
CA GLY A 168 -8.62 -15.87 -17.51
C GLY A 168 -7.37 -16.68 -17.89
N ARG A 169 -6.26 -16.53 -17.16
CA ARG A 169 -4.95 -17.12 -17.43
C ARG A 169 -4.54 -18.17 -16.39
N LEU A 170 -5.52 -18.85 -15.81
CA LEU A 170 -5.22 -19.83 -14.76
C LEU A 170 -4.46 -21.05 -15.32
N GLU A 171 -4.70 -21.41 -16.57
CA GLU A 171 -4.00 -22.51 -17.25
C GLU A 171 -2.51 -22.20 -17.50
N ASP A 172 -2.17 -20.89 -17.56
CA ASP A 172 -0.78 -20.40 -17.68
C ASP A 172 -0.10 -20.17 -16.32
N PHE A 173 -0.76 -20.53 -15.22
CA PHE A 173 -0.21 -20.31 -13.87
C PHE A 173 0.57 -21.55 -13.43
N TYR A 174 1.86 -21.39 -13.29
CA TYR A 174 2.77 -22.43 -12.81
C TYR A 174 3.35 -22.04 -11.45
N LEU A 175 3.19 -22.91 -10.47
CA LEU A 175 3.80 -22.78 -9.15
C LEU A 175 4.94 -23.78 -9.02
N PHE A 176 6.08 -23.33 -8.53
CA PHE A 176 7.18 -24.16 -8.11
C PHE A 176 7.52 -23.86 -6.66
N HIS A 177 7.25 -24.80 -5.75
CA HIS A 177 7.42 -24.62 -4.31
C HIS A 177 8.28 -25.74 -3.72
N LEU A 178 9.52 -25.40 -3.32
CA LEU A 178 10.48 -26.40 -2.81
C LEU A 178 10.02 -27.13 -1.54
N GLY A 179 9.28 -26.44 -0.65
CA GLY A 179 8.74 -27.01 0.59
C GLY A 179 7.46 -27.83 0.43
N PHE A 180 6.79 -27.73 -0.73
CA PHE A 180 5.55 -28.43 -1.04
C PHE A 180 5.58 -28.94 -2.47
N PRO A 181 6.38 -29.99 -2.75
CA PRO A 181 6.56 -30.50 -4.13
C PRO A 181 5.26 -31.01 -4.75
N GLU A 182 4.28 -31.44 -3.94
CA GLU A 182 2.96 -31.88 -4.38
C GLU A 182 2.11 -30.75 -4.99
N LEU A 183 2.39 -29.48 -4.62
CA LEU A 183 1.73 -28.30 -5.20
C LEU A 183 2.47 -27.74 -6.40
N SER A 184 3.66 -28.26 -6.70
CA SER A 184 4.48 -27.77 -7.80
C SER A 184 4.01 -28.33 -9.13
N ALA A 185 4.08 -27.49 -10.17
CA ALA A 185 3.85 -27.92 -11.54
C ALA A 185 4.88 -29.00 -11.92
N ARG A 186 4.42 -30.03 -12.62
CA ARG A 186 5.28 -31.07 -13.19
C ARG A 186 5.69 -30.64 -14.60
N TYR A 187 6.95 -30.82 -14.92
CA TYR A 187 7.48 -30.64 -16.27
C TYR A 187 7.27 -31.91 -17.09
#